data_4e5671897808c755cb096dc4db1436d3
#
_entry.id   4e5671897808c755cb096dc4db1436d3
#
_cell.length_a   1.000
_cell.length_b   1.000
_cell.length_c   1.000
_cell.angle_alpha   90.00
_cell.angle_beta   90.00
_cell.angle_gamma   90.00
#
_symmetry.space_group_name_H-M   'P 1'
#
loop_
_entity.id
_entity.type
_entity.pdbx_description
1 polymer ?
#
loop_
_entity_poly.entity_id
_entity_poly.type
_entity_poly.pdbx_seq_one_letter_code
_entity_poly.pdbx_strand_id
1 'polypeptide(L)'
;MEFQDDGWSGTTFDRPGIGKLLKLAGKEVQCIIVKDFSRFGRNLIEVGNYLDQIFPFLGVRFIAVNEGYDSNDNAGRTIGLDVSLKAMVYEMYSRDLSKKISSVKEEQMKSGHYAGSFAFYGYQKSKDSKSGLEIDPEAAGIVKRIFSLAASGVKTLQIAVLLNKEGILPPLSYRKQKKMDEHFQCPTATEHNIWTQARIAAIIRDERYTGVLVSKKKQRIDISTKKIKLNDRKEWIRVENAMDAIVTREEFGQAQEALVRRGNRNKVTPSEPFRGLLKCGICGKALDRIDCKNPYFRCVTGRFEPDSLCAEIRIERKELEQTVLSALKYQIQLMQENKPSDKSGSETTIRQNLEKIDGQMGKYKSNQMIQFERFAGGLIDREQFIMEKKKIAEQISALQAEKEELFRQLQNVEQLAQVEEHDLGRYAFVETLSRELLVALIQEIRIQSDHVIEINWNFR
;
A
#
# COMPACT_ATOMS: atom_id res chain seq x y z
N MET A 1 22.94 -12.07 -14.47
CA MET A 1 22.30 -11.19 -13.46
C MET A 1 21.76 -12.06 -12.34
N GLU A 2 21.88 -11.62 -11.10
CA GLU A 2 21.31 -12.30 -9.92
C GLU A 2 20.24 -11.43 -9.31
N PHE A 3 19.10 -12.04 -8.93
CA PHE A 3 17.96 -11.37 -8.31
C PHE A 3 17.68 -12.02 -6.97
N GLN A 4 17.65 -11.24 -5.89
CA GLN A 4 17.45 -11.71 -4.53
C GLN A 4 16.29 -10.96 -3.87
N ASP A 5 15.48 -11.68 -3.11
CA ASP A 5 14.35 -11.17 -2.32
C ASP A 5 14.50 -11.66 -0.87
N ASP A 6 15.43 -11.08 -0.11
CA ASP A 6 15.63 -11.41 1.30
C ASP A 6 14.44 -10.97 2.15
N GLY A 7 14.00 -11.87 3.04
CA GLY A 7 12.88 -11.61 3.95
C GLY A 7 11.48 -11.66 3.31
N TRP A 8 11.37 -11.97 2.02
CA TRP A 8 10.09 -12.06 1.33
C TRP A 8 9.57 -13.49 1.24
N SER A 9 8.24 -13.64 1.30
CA SER A 9 7.59 -14.95 1.11
C SER A 9 7.42 -15.25 -0.39
N GLY A 10 7.67 -16.50 -0.79
CA GLY A 10 7.40 -16.98 -2.14
C GLY A 10 5.92 -17.14 -2.51
N THR A 11 4.98 -16.77 -1.62
CA THR A 11 3.54 -16.95 -1.82
C THR A 11 2.91 -15.93 -2.77
N THR A 12 3.59 -14.82 -3.07
CA THR A 12 3.14 -13.79 -4.01
C THR A 12 4.27 -13.35 -4.92
N PHE A 13 3.93 -12.90 -6.13
CA PHE A 13 4.88 -12.31 -7.08
C PHE A 13 5.12 -10.80 -6.83
N ASP A 14 4.43 -10.20 -5.86
CA ASP A 14 4.63 -8.81 -5.42
C ASP A 14 5.91 -8.72 -4.54
N ARG A 15 7.06 -8.94 -5.18
CA ARG A 15 8.40 -8.89 -4.58
C ARG A 15 9.33 -8.05 -5.45
N PRO A 16 10.20 -7.21 -4.87
CA PRO A 16 11.04 -6.29 -5.64
C PRO A 16 11.98 -6.97 -6.63
N GLY A 17 12.63 -8.07 -6.24
CA GLY A 17 13.59 -8.81 -7.08
C GLY A 17 12.88 -9.53 -8.22
N ILE A 18 11.82 -10.28 -7.92
CA ILE A 18 11.01 -10.96 -8.94
C ILE A 18 10.34 -9.95 -9.88
N GLY A 19 9.84 -8.82 -9.36
CA GLY A 19 9.24 -7.78 -10.18
C GLY A 19 10.22 -7.17 -11.18
N LYS A 20 11.49 -6.99 -10.79
CA LYS A 20 12.57 -6.56 -11.71
C LYS A 20 12.89 -7.64 -12.74
N LEU A 21 13.04 -8.89 -12.30
CA LEU A 21 13.30 -10.04 -13.18
C LEU A 21 12.22 -10.14 -14.27
N LEU A 22 10.93 -10.09 -13.90
CA LEU A 22 9.82 -10.21 -14.85
C LEU A 22 9.74 -9.06 -15.84
N LYS A 23 10.14 -7.84 -15.46
CA LYS A 23 10.21 -6.69 -16.38
C LYS A 23 11.33 -6.82 -17.42
N LEU A 24 12.40 -7.55 -17.11
CA LEU A 24 13.54 -7.79 -17.97
C LEU A 24 13.39 -9.10 -18.78
N ALA A 25 12.47 -9.97 -18.40
CA ALA A 25 12.20 -11.23 -19.09
C ALA A 25 11.76 -10.99 -20.54
N GLY A 26 12.39 -11.70 -21.48
CA GLY A 26 12.17 -11.54 -22.91
C GLY A 26 12.88 -10.35 -23.56
N LYS A 27 13.48 -9.45 -22.77
CA LYS A 27 14.29 -8.31 -23.25
C LYS A 27 15.78 -8.59 -23.03
N GLU A 28 16.23 -8.47 -21.78
CA GLU A 28 17.62 -8.67 -21.38
C GLU A 28 17.84 -10.08 -20.80
N VAL A 29 16.79 -10.69 -20.24
CA VAL A 29 16.83 -12.03 -19.63
C VAL A 29 16.14 -13.01 -20.57
N GLN A 30 16.91 -13.93 -21.13
CA GLN A 30 16.45 -14.99 -22.04
C GLN A 30 16.40 -16.37 -21.35
N CYS A 31 17.04 -16.51 -20.19
CA CYS A 31 17.02 -17.73 -19.39
C CYS A 31 16.92 -17.40 -17.91
N ILE A 32 16.01 -18.04 -17.22
CA ILE A 32 15.80 -17.94 -15.78
C ILE A 32 16.17 -19.30 -15.16
N ILE A 33 17.10 -19.28 -14.21
CA ILE A 33 17.53 -20.48 -13.48
C ILE A 33 17.18 -20.29 -12.01
N VAL A 34 16.46 -21.25 -11.46
CA VAL A 34 16.12 -21.28 -10.04
C VAL A 34 16.57 -22.59 -9.41
N LYS A 35 16.83 -22.58 -8.11
CA LYS A 35 17.17 -23.81 -7.38
C LYS A 35 16.00 -24.81 -7.38
N ASP A 36 14.82 -24.32 -7.11
CA ASP A 36 13.55 -25.06 -7.09
C ASP A 36 12.37 -24.12 -7.39
N PHE A 37 11.21 -24.69 -7.78
CA PHE A 37 10.02 -23.91 -8.11
C PHE A 37 9.59 -22.97 -6.98
N SER A 38 9.81 -23.36 -5.70
CA SER A 38 9.40 -22.56 -4.55
C SER A 38 10.15 -21.21 -4.46
N ARG A 39 11.31 -21.10 -5.09
CA ARG A 39 12.09 -19.85 -5.20
C ARG A 39 11.46 -18.87 -6.18
N PHE A 40 10.94 -19.40 -7.28
CA PHE A 40 10.21 -18.58 -8.24
C PHE A 40 8.83 -18.19 -7.68
N GLY A 41 8.02 -19.17 -7.25
CA GLY A 41 6.70 -18.93 -6.67
C GLY A 41 6.12 -20.17 -6.00
N ARG A 42 5.23 -19.97 -5.02
CA ARG A 42 4.50 -21.05 -4.33
C ARG A 42 3.02 -21.10 -4.72
N ASN A 43 2.55 -20.14 -5.54
CA ASN A 43 1.21 -20.14 -6.10
C ASN A 43 1.23 -20.93 -7.41
N LEU A 44 0.63 -22.13 -7.39
CA LEU A 44 0.60 -23.02 -8.54
C LEU A 44 0.00 -22.39 -9.79
N ILE A 45 -1.09 -21.64 -9.63
CA ILE A 45 -1.81 -21.01 -10.74
C ILE A 45 -0.92 -19.95 -11.42
N GLU A 46 -0.28 -19.10 -10.62
CA GLU A 46 0.61 -18.06 -11.14
C GLU A 46 1.88 -18.64 -11.77
N VAL A 47 2.53 -19.59 -11.11
CA VAL A 47 3.70 -20.29 -11.65
C VAL A 47 3.36 -20.98 -12.97
N GLY A 48 2.22 -21.69 -13.02
CA GLY A 48 1.72 -22.34 -14.23
C GLY A 48 1.51 -21.36 -15.37
N ASN A 49 0.88 -20.23 -15.11
CA ASN A 49 0.65 -19.21 -16.10
C ASN A 49 1.97 -18.65 -16.69
N TYR A 50 2.99 -18.44 -15.85
CA TYR A 50 4.30 -18.01 -16.35
C TYR A 50 4.98 -19.08 -17.20
N LEU A 51 4.95 -20.33 -16.79
CA LEU A 51 5.66 -21.40 -17.48
C LEU A 51 4.95 -21.89 -18.75
N ASP A 52 3.61 -21.93 -18.75
CA ASP A 52 2.82 -22.41 -19.89
C ASP A 52 2.51 -21.33 -20.93
N GLN A 53 2.39 -20.06 -20.52
CA GLN A 53 1.93 -18.99 -21.38
C GLN A 53 2.95 -17.87 -21.54
N ILE A 54 3.39 -17.25 -20.43
CA ILE A 54 4.13 -16.00 -20.49
C ILE A 54 5.57 -16.23 -20.97
N PHE A 55 6.31 -17.16 -20.38
CA PHE A 55 7.71 -17.42 -20.76
C PHE A 55 7.85 -18.01 -22.18
N PRO A 56 7.01 -18.97 -22.62
CA PRO A 56 7.02 -19.38 -24.02
C PRO A 56 6.72 -18.25 -24.99
N PHE A 57 5.75 -17.38 -24.66
CA PHE A 57 5.43 -16.20 -25.47
C PHE A 57 6.59 -15.21 -25.55
N LEU A 58 7.31 -14.98 -24.45
CA LEU A 58 8.47 -14.10 -24.39
C LEU A 58 9.78 -14.75 -24.91
N GLY A 59 9.76 -16.04 -25.24
CA GLY A 59 10.95 -16.79 -25.63
C GLY A 59 11.97 -16.97 -24.50
N VAL A 60 11.50 -17.00 -23.24
CA VAL A 60 12.34 -17.14 -22.06
C VAL A 60 12.41 -18.61 -21.65
N ARG A 61 13.62 -19.16 -21.58
CA ARG A 61 13.89 -20.51 -21.07
C ARG A 61 13.84 -20.49 -19.55
N PHE A 62 13.18 -21.46 -18.93
CA PHE A 62 13.13 -21.61 -17.50
C PHE A 62 13.67 -22.97 -17.03
N ILE A 63 14.56 -22.94 -16.05
CA ILE A 63 15.23 -24.14 -15.51
C ILE A 63 15.06 -24.17 -14.00
N ALA A 64 14.52 -25.27 -13.46
CA ALA A 64 14.48 -25.57 -12.03
C ALA A 64 15.42 -26.76 -11.75
N VAL A 65 16.53 -26.46 -11.07
CA VAL A 65 17.66 -27.42 -10.94
C VAL A 65 17.27 -28.66 -10.13
N ASN A 66 16.66 -28.46 -8.95
CA ASN A 66 16.31 -29.58 -8.05
C ASN A 66 15.24 -30.51 -8.63
N GLU A 67 14.34 -29.96 -9.43
CA GLU A 67 13.28 -30.74 -10.07
C GLU A 67 13.71 -31.34 -11.42
N GLY A 68 14.89 -30.97 -11.93
CA GLY A 68 15.34 -31.37 -13.25
C GLY A 68 14.42 -30.88 -14.37
N TYR A 69 13.76 -29.73 -14.15
CA TYR A 69 12.83 -29.15 -15.13
C TYR A 69 13.55 -28.18 -16.04
N ASP A 70 13.36 -28.36 -17.34
CA ASP A 70 13.80 -27.42 -18.39
C ASP A 70 12.63 -27.16 -19.35
N SER A 71 12.26 -25.90 -19.56
CA SER A 71 11.17 -25.52 -20.43
C SER A 71 11.41 -25.88 -21.92
N ASN A 72 12.66 -26.01 -22.35
CA ASN A 72 12.98 -26.43 -23.72
C ASN A 72 12.63 -27.89 -23.97
N ASP A 73 12.79 -28.77 -22.97
CA ASP A 73 12.45 -30.20 -23.09
C ASP A 73 10.93 -30.42 -23.07
N ASN A 74 10.19 -29.41 -22.59
CA ASN A 74 8.74 -29.43 -22.47
C ASN A 74 8.02 -28.49 -23.46
N ALA A 75 8.72 -27.98 -24.47
CA ALA A 75 8.16 -27.06 -25.46
C ALA A 75 6.93 -27.65 -26.17
N GLY A 76 5.79 -26.94 -26.09
CA GLY A 76 4.51 -27.35 -26.66
C GLY A 76 3.71 -28.38 -25.86
N ARG A 77 4.16 -28.72 -24.65
CA ARG A 77 3.40 -29.53 -23.68
C ARG A 77 2.97 -28.64 -22.52
N THR A 78 1.73 -28.78 -22.08
CA THR A 78 1.27 -28.19 -20.80
C THR A 78 2.17 -28.72 -19.68
N ILE A 79 2.40 -27.89 -18.65
CA ILE A 79 3.14 -28.32 -17.46
C ILE A 79 2.68 -29.72 -17.05
N GLY A 80 3.62 -30.67 -17.05
CA GLY A 80 3.31 -32.06 -16.78
C GLY A 80 2.63 -32.21 -15.41
N LEU A 81 1.79 -33.23 -15.29
CA LEU A 81 1.10 -33.60 -14.04
C LEU A 81 2.08 -33.65 -12.85
N ASP A 82 3.32 -34.03 -13.12
CA ASP A 82 4.42 -34.16 -12.13
C ASP A 82 4.79 -32.78 -11.50
N VAL A 83 4.90 -31.74 -12.30
CA VAL A 83 5.19 -30.38 -11.82
C VAL A 83 4.01 -29.82 -11.04
N SER A 84 2.78 -30.07 -11.51
CA SER A 84 1.56 -29.66 -10.83
C SER A 84 1.42 -30.34 -9.46
N LEU A 85 1.72 -31.63 -9.37
CA LEU A 85 1.74 -32.38 -8.12
C LEU A 85 2.83 -31.87 -7.17
N LYS A 86 4.06 -31.61 -7.65
CA LYS A 86 5.14 -31.05 -6.83
C LYS A 86 4.75 -29.67 -6.26
N ALA A 87 4.19 -28.80 -7.08
CA ALA A 87 3.74 -27.47 -6.63
C ALA A 87 2.61 -27.59 -5.59
N MET A 88 1.67 -28.52 -5.75
CA MET A 88 0.62 -28.81 -4.75
C MET A 88 1.22 -29.30 -3.43
N VAL A 89 2.21 -30.16 -3.47
CA VAL A 89 2.93 -30.63 -2.26
C VAL A 89 3.61 -29.46 -1.55
N TYR A 90 4.27 -28.55 -2.26
CA TYR A 90 4.88 -27.37 -1.66
C TYR A 90 3.84 -26.42 -1.03
N GLU A 91 2.69 -26.27 -1.65
CA GLU A 91 1.58 -25.49 -1.06
C GLU A 91 1.05 -26.16 0.22
N MET A 92 0.80 -27.46 0.19
CA MET A 92 0.38 -28.24 1.37
C MET A 92 1.39 -28.16 2.50
N TYR A 93 2.70 -28.30 2.20
CA TYR A 93 3.77 -28.16 3.18
C TYR A 93 3.80 -26.75 3.80
N SER A 94 3.64 -25.71 2.98
CA SER A 94 3.58 -24.31 3.47
C SER A 94 2.40 -24.08 4.40
N ARG A 95 1.23 -24.65 4.08
CA ARG A 95 0.02 -24.61 4.93
C ARG A 95 0.21 -25.38 6.24
N ASP A 96 0.80 -26.57 6.18
CA ASP A 96 1.08 -27.38 7.36
C ASP A 96 2.08 -26.69 8.30
N LEU A 97 3.17 -26.18 7.76
CA LEU A 97 4.17 -25.39 8.51
C LEU A 97 3.53 -24.17 9.20
N SER A 98 2.66 -23.45 8.48
CA SER A 98 1.95 -22.30 9.07
C SER A 98 1.03 -22.71 10.23
N LYS A 99 0.32 -23.85 10.10
CA LYS A 99 -0.50 -24.38 11.19
C LYS A 99 0.36 -24.75 12.40
N LYS A 100 1.48 -25.44 12.18
CA LYS A 100 2.44 -25.81 13.25
C LYS A 100 2.99 -24.59 13.97
N ILE A 101 3.44 -23.56 13.22
CA ILE A 101 3.92 -22.31 13.81
C ILE A 101 2.81 -21.60 14.61
N SER A 102 1.58 -21.61 14.09
CA SER A 102 0.44 -20.99 14.77
C SER A 102 0.10 -21.73 16.08
N SER A 103 0.13 -23.06 16.08
CA SER A 103 -0.10 -23.87 17.29
C SER A 103 0.98 -23.62 18.35
N VAL A 104 2.26 -23.60 17.97
CA VAL A 104 3.37 -23.30 18.89
C VAL A 104 3.22 -21.89 19.48
N LYS A 105 2.90 -20.89 18.64
CA LYS A 105 2.64 -19.54 19.14
C LYS A 105 1.45 -19.46 20.09
N GLU A 106 0.39 -20.20 19.81
CA GLU A 106 -0.78 -20.25 20.68
C GLU A 106 -0.44 -20.86 22.04
N GLU A 107 0.37 -21.91 22.07
CA GLU A 107 0.84 -22.52 23.30
C GLU A 107 1.75 -21.57 24.10
N GLN A 108 2.65 -20.88 23.44
CA GLN A 108 3.45 -19.81 24.06
C GLN A 108 2.58 -18.69 24.65
N MET A 109 1.51 -18.30 23.95
CA MET A 109 0.57 -17.29 24.47
C MET A 109 -0.18 -17.81 25.71
N LYS A 110 -0.59 -19.08 25.74
CA LYS A 110 -1.26 -19.73 26.89
C LYS A 110 -0.32 -19.87 28.09
N SER A 111 0.97 -20.11 27.85
CA SER A 111 1.98 -20.17 28.92
C SER A 111 2.42 -18.80 29.45
N GLY A 112 1.83 -17.70 28.93
CA GLY A 112 2.14 -16.34 29.36
C GLY A 112 3.36 -15.73 28.68
N HIS A 113 3.83 -16.32 27.57
CA HIS A 113 4.92 -15.73 26.80
C HIS A 113 4.40 -14.77 25.73
N TYR A 114 5.04 -13.61 25.59
CA TYR A 114 4.65 -12.60 24.61
C TYR A 114 5.12 -12.96 23.18
N ALA A 115 4.22 -13.39 22.35
CA ALA A 115 4.50 -13.80 20.98
C ALA A 115 4.57 -12.67 19.94
N GLY A 116 4.44 -11.41 20.35
CA GLY A 116 4.54 -10.26 19.45
C GLY A 116 5.96 -9.98 19.01
N SER A 117 6.15 -9.51 17.79
CA SER A 117 7.48 -9.16 17.25
C SER A 117 8.12 -8.02 18.03
N PHE A 118 7.34 -7.08 18.55
CA PHE A 118 7.81 -5.87 19.21
C PHE A 118 7.13 -5.68 20.57
N ALA A 119 7.88 -5.20 21.56
CA ALA A 119 7.30 -4.79 22.82
C ALA A 119 6.38 -3.58 22.64
N PHE A 120 5.32 -3.46 23.45
CA PHE A 120 4.49 -2.26 23.50
C PHE A 120 5.09 -1.21 24.43
N TYR A 121 4.69 0.04 24.25
CA TYR A 121 5.28 1.19 24.96
C TYR A 121 5.21 1.00 26.47
N GLY A 122 6.31 1.26 27.16
CA GLY A 122 6.47 0.98 28.61
C GLY A 122 7.18 -0.34 28.91
N TYR A 123 7.36 -1.20 27.88
CA TYR A 123 8.10 -2.46 28.00
C TYR A 123 9.14 -2.60 26.91
N GLN A 124 10.16 -3.39 27.18
CA GLN A 124 11.17 -3.83 26.22
C GLN A 124 11.27 -5.36 26.18
N LYS A 125 11.84 -5.90 25.10
CA LYS A 125 12.07 -7.34 24.98
C LYS A 125 13.19 -7.78 25.93
N SER A 126 12.97 -8.87 26.63
CA SER A 126 13.97 -9.50 27.49
C SER A 126 13.99 -11.01 27.26
N LYS A 127 15.19 -11.60 27.24
CA LYS A 127 15.37 -13.06 27.20
C LYS A 127 15.27 -13.69 28.57
N ASP A 128 15.53 -12.91 29.61
CA ASP A 128 15.61 -13.40 31.00
C ASP A 128 14.25 -13.41 31.69
N SER A 129 13.29 -12.66 31.14
CA SER A 129 11.92 -12.63 31.65
C SER A 129 11.09 -13.81 31.16
N LYS A 130 10.31 -14.43 32.06
CA LYS A 130 9.37 -15.53 31.72
C LYS A 130 8.35 -15.13 30.64
N SER A 131 7.89 -13.90 30.66
CA SER A 131 6.97 -13.38 29.63
C SER A 131 7.68 -12.97 28.33
N GLY A 132 9.01 -12.85 28.32
CA GLY A 132 9.78 -12.26 27.23
C GLY A 132 9.71 -10.73 27.18
N LEU A 133 9.20 -10.09 28.23
CA LEU A 133 9.07 -8.65 28.41
C LEU A 133 9.58 -8.21 29.77
N GLU A 134 10.20 -7.05 29.82
CA GLU A 134 10.57 -6.35 31.05
C GLU A 134 10.16 -4.88 30.96
N ILE A 135 10.07 -4.22 32.11
CA ILE A 135 9.68 -2.80 32.16
C ILE A 135 10.82 -1.95 31.61
N ASP A 136 10.51 -1.03 30.69
CA ASP A 136 11.40 0.06 30.28
C ASP A 136 11.16 1.24 31.21
N PRO A 137 12.09 1.58 32.12
CA PRO A 137 11.86 2.57 33.20
C PRO A 137 11.45 3.94 32.67
N GLU A 138 12.04 4.38 31.56
CA GLU A 138 11.77 5.68 30.96
C GLU A 138 10.35 5.73 30.38
N ALA A 139 10.00 4.78 29.50
CA ALA A 139 8.69 4.72 28.89
C ALA A 139 7.58 4.36 29.91
N ALA A 140 7.87 3.52 30.89
CA ALA A 140 6.95 3.18 31.96
C ALA A 140 6.59 4.37 32.85
N GLY A 141 7.56 5.27 33.14
CA GLY A 141 7.29 6.52 33.82
C GLY A 141 6.24 7.39 33.10
N ILE A 142 6.35 7.45 31.79
CA ILE A 142 5.35 8.19 30.97
C ILE A 142 3.99 7.50 31.00
N VAL A 143 3.95 6.16 30.94
CA VAL A 143 2.70 5.39 31.04
C VAL A 143 2.02 5.65 32.40
N LYS A 144 2.75 5.55 33.52
CA LYS A 144 2.22 5.87 34.87
C LYS A 144 1.65 7.28 34.92
N ARG A 145 2.36 8.25 34.38
CA ARG A 145 1.90 9.64 34.32
C ARG A 145 0.60 9.78 33.50
N ILE A 146 0.48 9.11 32.37
CA ILE A 146 -0.74 9.10 31.55
C ILE A 146 -1.93 8.59 32.37
N PHE A 147 -1.76 7.47 33.10
CA PHE A 147 -2.80 6.90 33.93
C PHE A 147 -3.18 7.82 35.11
N SER A 148 -2.21 8.40 35.81
CA SER A 148 -2.43 9.37 36.90
C SER A 148 -3.21 10.60 36.42
N LEU A 149 -2.82 11.20 35.29
CA LEU A 149 -3.55 12.34 34.71
C LEU A 149 -4.97 11.95 34.27
N ALA A 150 -5.16 10.75 33.72
CA ALA A 150 -6.47 10.28 33.34
C ALA A 150 -7.38 10.05 34.55
N ALA A 151 -6.86 9.43 35.61
CA ALA A 151 -7.57 9.20 36.89
C ALA A 151 -7.97 10.52 37.56
N SER A 152 -7.10 11.55 37.52
CA SER A 152 -7.41 12.90 38.01
C SER A 152 -8.40 13.67 37.13
N GLY A 153 -8.90 13.07 36.07
CA GLY A 153 -9.95 13.66 35.22
C GLY A 153 -9.43 14.55 34.08
N VAL A 154 -8.14 14.61 33.78
CA VAL A 154 -7.60 15.35 32.64
C VAL A 154 -8.04 14.69 31.32
N LYS A 155 -8.51 15.50 30.36
CA LYS A 155 -8.99 14.97 29.06
C LYS A 155 -7.83 14.39 28.26
N THR A 156 -8.07 13.29 27.56
CA THR A 156 -7.07 12.63 26.71
C THR A 156 -6.43 13.55 25.66
N LEU A 157 -7.19 14.56 25.17
CA LEU A 157 -6.65 15.62 24.32
C LEU A 157 -5.62 16.48 25.06
N GLN A 158 -5.93 16.90 26.28
CA GLN A 158 -5.05 17.74 27.10
C GLN A 158 -3.77 16.98 27.49
N ILE A 159 -3.89 15.69 27.80
CA ILE A 159 -2.72 14.82 28.07
C ILE A 159 -1.84 14.77 26.82
N ALA A 160 -2.41 14.57 25.63
CA ALA A 160 -1.64 14.53 24.38
C ALA A 160 -0.92 15.86 24.11
N VAL A 161 -1.60 17.00 24.28
CA VAL A 161 -1.01 18.34 24.12
C VAL A 161 0.13 18.56 25.13
N LEU A 162 -0.06 18.17 26.39
CA LEU A 162 0.96 18.30 27.44
C LEU A 162 2.22 17.53 27.09
N LEU A 163 2.10 16.25 26.71
CA LEU A 163 3.23 15.41 26.34
C LEU A 163 3.97 15.91 25.08
N ASN A 164 3.23 16.44 24.09
CA ASN A 164 3.83 17.07 22.90
C ASN A 164 4.61 18.36 23.27
N LYS A 165 4.02 19.21 24.11
CA LYS A 165 4.66 20.45 24.55
C LYS A 165 5.95 20.20 25.33
N GLU A 166 6.01 19.12 26.08
CA GLU A 166 7.22 18.69 26.82
C GLU A 166 8.23 17.95 25.93
N GLY A 167 7.95 17.78 24.64
CA GLY A 167 8.83 17.09 23.70
C GLY A 167 8.97 15.57 23.94
N ILE A 168 8.02 14.97 24.72
CA ILE A 168 8.04 13.54 25.00
C ILE A 168 7.70 12.76 23.76
N LEU A 169 8.57 11.84 23.37
CA LEU A 169 8.40 11.07 22.15
C LEU A 169 7.24 10.06 22.25
N PRO A 170 6.35 10.03 21.25
CA PRO A 170 5.33 9.01 21.18
C PRO A 170 5.91 7.62 20.86
N PRO A 171 5.17 6.53 21.10
CA PRO A 171 5.69 5.15 21.07
C PRO A 171 6.53 4.79 19.84
N LEU A 172 6.11 5.24 18.66
CA LEU A 172 6.80 4.93 17.41
C LEU A 172 8.14 5.67 17.28
N SER A 173 8.15 6.97 17.61
CA SER A 173 9.38 7.80 17.58
C SER A 173 10.37 7.37 18.65
N TYR A 174 9.88 7.07 19.86
CA TYR A 174 10.69 6.56 20.96
C TYR A 174 11.43 5.26 20.57
N ARG A 175 10.70 4.33 19.98
CA ARG A 175 11.27 3.06 19.50
C ARG A 175 12.31 3.26 18.40
N LYS A 176 12.07 4.21 17.47
CA LYS A 176 12.99 4.56 16.40
C LYS A 176 14.30 5.17 16.97
N GLN A 177 14.17 6.05 17.98
CA GLN A 177 15.32 6.68 18.63
C GLN A 177 16.19 5.66 19.38
N LYS A 178 15.58 4.72 20.10
CA LYS A 178 16.30 3.67 20.84
C LYS A 178 16.87 2.57 19.97
N LYS A 179 16.76 2.65 18.62
CA LYS A 179 17.19 1.61 17.67
C LYS A 179 16.75 0.20 18.09
N MET A 180 15.57 0.09 18.72
CA MET A 180 15.03 -1.18 19.19
C MET A 180 14.80 -2.18 18.07
N ASP A 181 14.86 -1.72 16.80
CA ASP A 181 14.76 -2.54 15.60
C ASP A 181 15.50 -1.91 14.42
N GLU A 182 16.61 -2.47 14.03
CA GLU A 182 17.38 -2.05 12.84
C GLU A 182 16.61 -2.28 11.54
N HIS A 183 15.66 -3.22 11.53
CA HIS A 183 14.87 -3.60 10.34
C HIS A 183 13.46 -3.00 10.32
N PHE A 184 13.10 -2.14 11.28
CA PHE A 184 11.76 -1.56 11.32
C PHE A 184 11.60 -0.40 10.34
N GLN A 185 11.16 -0.71 9.13
CA GLN A 185 10.67 0.27 8.17
C GLN A 185 9.16 0.46 8.39
N CYS A 186 8.76 1.57 9.02
CA CYS A 186 7.35 1.95 9.10
C CYS A 186 7.03 2.87 7.91
N PRO A 187 6.25 2.40 6.90
CA PRO A 187 5.90 3.21 5.73
C PRO A 187 5.09 4.46 6.07
N THR A 188 4.45 4.48 7.25
CA THR A 188 3.58 5.56 7.73
C THR A 188 4.26 6.48 8.76
N ALA A 189 5.55 6.27 9.04
CA ALA A 189 6.30 7.17 9.91
C ALA A 189 6.61 8.48 9.18
N THR A 190 5.63 9.36 9.11
CA THR A 190 5.87 10.77 8.77
C THR A 190 6.83 11.37 9.80
N GLU A 191 7.67 12.31 9.39
CA GLU A 191 8.64 12.99 10.27
C GLU A 191 7.98 13.63 11.50
N HIS A 192 6.71 14.01 11.42
CA HIS A 192 5.89 14.54 12.51
C HIS A 192 5.02 13.46 13.17
N ASN A 193 5.64 12.58 13.93
CA ASN A 193 4.89 11.63 14.74
C ASN A 193 4.68 12.22 16.16
N ILE A 194 3.43 12.52 16.51
CA ILE A 194 3.04 13.22 17.74
C ILE A 194 2.09 12.39 18.59
N TRP A 195 1.98 12.71 19.87
CA TRP A 195 0.91 12.19 20.71
C TRP A 195 -0.44 12.66 20.22
N THR A 196 -1.39 11.76 20.17
CA THR A 196 -2.78 12.04 19.77
C THR A 196 -3.73 11.52 20.83
N GLN A 197 -4.93 12.10 20.88
CA GLN A 197 -6.00 11.64 21.76
C GLN A 197 -6.26 10.13 21.62
N ALA A 198 -6.24 9.61 20.39
CA ALA A 198 -6.47 8.20 20.11
C ALA A 198 -5.37 7.29 20.70
N ARG A 199 -4.09 7.72 20.65
CA ARG A 199 -2.97 6.98 21.26
C ARG A 199 -3.07 6.97 22.77
N ILE A 200 -3.37 8.10 23.40
CA ILE A 200 -3.59 8.18 24.85
C ILE A 200 -4.75 7.26 25.24
N ALA A 201 -5.88 7.34 24.55
CA ALA A 201 -7.04 6.48 24.82
C ALA A 201 -6.72 4.98 24.62
N ALA A 202 -5.89 4.63 23.63
CA ALA A 202 -5.46 3.26 23.41
C ALA A 202 -4.58 2.73 24.56
N ILE A 203 -3.66 3.56 25.08
CA ILE A 203 -2.85 3.21 26.27
C ILE A 203 -3.75 3.01 27.48
N ILE A 204 -4.63 3.94 27.79
CA ILE A 204 -5.50 3.85 28.97
C ILE A 204 -6.42 2.63 28.91
N ARG A 205 -6.89 2.22 27.71
CA ARG A 205 -7.75 1.05 27.52
C ARG A 205 -7.01 -0.28 27.52
N ASP A 206 -5.70 -0.29 27.52
CA ASP A 206 -4.93 -1.52 27.41
C ASP A 206 -4.65 -2.14 28.77
N GLU A 207 -5.41 -3.19 29.10
CA GLU A 207 -5.30 -3.92 30.35
C GLU A 207 -3.94 -4.60 30.60
N ARG A 208 -3.09 -4.70 29.57
CA ARG A 208 -1.77 -5.29 29.70
C ARG A 208 -0.87 -4.53 30.68
N TYR A 209 -1.12 -3.25 30.88
CA TYR A 209 -0.37 -2.43 31.85
C TYR A 209 -0.61 -2.85 33.31
N THR A 210 -1.63 -3.65 33.61
CA THR A 210 -1.88 -4.23 34.93
C THR A 210 -1.19 -5.58 35.16
N GLY A 211 -0.27 -5.99 34.28
CA GLY A 211 0.43 -7.28 34.37
C GLY A 211 -0.30 -8.46 33.71
N VAL A 212 -1.45 -8.23 33.12
CA VAL A 212 -2.23 -9.24 32.38
C VAL A 212 -1.72 -9.31 30.96
N LEU A 213 -1.30 -10.47 30.49
CA LEU A 213 -0.97 -10.65 29.09
C LEU A 213 -2.22 -11.04 28.27
N VAL A 214 -2.56 -10.20 27.30
CA VAL A 214 -3.70 -10.44 26.38
C VAL A 214 -3.22 -10.62 24.98
N SER A 215 -3.47 -11.79 24.44
CA SER A 215 -3.02 -12.23 23.12
C SER A 215 -4.19 -12.66 22.23
N LYS A 216 -3.91 -13.01 20.98
CA LYS A 216 -4.90 -13.53 19.99
C LYS A 216 -6.06 -12.56 19.70
N LYS A 217 -5.84 -11.23 19.86
CA LYS A 217 -6.85 -10.20 19.49
C LYS A 217 -7.12 -10.15 18.00
N LYS A 218 -6.16 -10.56 17.18
CA LYS A 218 -6.21 -10.55 15.71
C LYS A 218 -5.65 -11.85 15.16
N GLN A 219 -6.24 -12.33 14.06
CA GLN A 219 -5.78 -13.53 13.35
C GLN A 219 -5.72 -13.27 11.85
N ARG A 220 -4.69 -13.77 11.16
CA ARG A 220 -4.67 -13.82 9.71
C ARG A 220 -5.68 -14.86 9.22
N ILE A 221 -6.49 -14.50 8.20
CA ILE A 221 -7.50 -15.40 7.65
C ILE A 221 -6.84 -16.50 6.83
N ASP A 222 -5.82 -16.13 6.04
CA ASP A 222 -5.13 -17.02 5.14
C ASP A 222 -3.66 -16.58 4.97
N ILE A 223 -2.80 -17.51 4.53
CA ILE A 223 -1.37 -17.29 4.31
C ILE A 223 -1.14 -16.39 3.09
N SER A 224 -1.93 -16.58 2.03
CA SER A 224 -1.80 -15.88 0.76
C SER A 224 -2.35 -14.45 0.82
N THR A 225 -3.35 -14.20 1.67
CA THR A 225 -3.97 -12.88 1.81
C THR A 225 -3.43 -12.13 3.02
N LYS A 226 -3.20 -10.83 2.87
CA LYS A 226 -2.84 -9.93 3.99
C LYS A 226 -4.05 -9.61 4.88
N LYS A 227 -5.22 -10.24 4.65
CA LYS A 227 -6.46 -9.97 5.38
C LYS A 227 -6.38 -10.45 6.82
N ILE A 228 -6.77 -9.56 7.75
CA ILE A 228 -6.76 -9.78 9.19
C ILE A 228 -8.21 -9.79 9.68
N LYS A 229 -8.58 -10.81 10.45
CA LYS A 229 -9.85 -10.89 11.20
C LYS A 229 -9.58 -10.45 12.64
N LEU A 230 -10.48 -9.63 13.19
CA LEU A 230 -10.53 -9.37 14.63
C LEU A 230 -11.29 -10.53 15.31
N ASN A 231 -10.69 -11.08 16.35
CA ASN A 231 -11.30 -12.15 17.11
C ASN A 231 -12.22 -11.56 18.20
N ASP A 232 -13.28 -12.28 18.50
CA ASP A 232 -14.16 -11.93 19.62
C ASP A 232 -13.40 -11.98 20.94
N ARG A 233 -13.84 -11.18 21.92
CA ARG A 233 -13.18 -11.15 23.25
C ARG A 233 -13.14 -12.50 23.93
N LYS A 234 -14.08 -13.40 23.64
CA LYS A 234 -14.14 -14.77 24.17
C LYS A 234 -13.01 -15.66 23.63
N GLU A 235 -12.47 -15.34 22.47
CA GLU A 235 -11.37 -16.07 21.83
C GLU A 235 -9.97 -15.54 22.24
N TRP A 236 -9.93 -14.45 23.01
CA TRP A 236 -8.67 -13.88 23.46
C TRP A 236 -8.03 -14.78 24.52
N ILE A 237 -6.74 -14.93 24.44
CA ILE A 237 -5.94 -15.64 25.45
C ILE A 237 -5.51 -14.61 26.49
N ARG A 238 -5.94 -14.82 27.75
CA ARG A 238 -5.61 -13.95 28.89
C ARG A 238 -4.84 -14.77 29.90
N VAL A 239 -3.67 -14.25 30.31
CA VAL A 239 -2.85 -14.84 31.35
C VAL A 239 -2.61 -13.76 32.42
N GLU A 240 -3.14 -14.00 33.61
CA GLU A 240 -3.01 -13.10 34.74
C GLU A 240 -1.59 -13.15 35.31
N ASN A 241 -1.08 -12.01 35.78
CA ASN A 241 0.25 -11.90 36.39
C ASN A 241 1.37 -12.50 35.55
N ALA A 242 1.28 -12.38 34.21
CA ALA A 242 2.27 -12.90 33.29
C ALA A 242 3.52 -12.03 33.20
N MET A 243 3.42 -10.76 33.57
CA MET A 243 4.51 -9.78 33.50
C MET A 243 4.36 -8.75 34.63
N ASP A 244 5.43 -7.99 34.90
CA ASP A 244 5.43 -6.93 35.90
C ASP A 244 4.44 -5.82 35.50
N ALA A 245 3.59 -5.41 36.45
CA ALA A 245 2.60 -4.36 36.23
C ALA A 245 3.24 -2.97 36.28
N ILE A 246 2.87 -2.10 35.33
CA ILE A 246 3.27 -0.68 35.38
C ILE A 246 2.29 0.11 36.25
N VAL A 247 1.00 -0.24 36.21
CA VAL A 247 -0.06 0.39 37.00
C VAL A 247 -0.86 -0.66 37.75
N THR A 248 -1.42 -0.26 38.91
CA THR A 248 -2.28 -1.14 39.69
C THR A 248 -3.66 -1.30 39.00
N ARG A 249 -4.39 -2.36 39.39
CA ARG A 249 -5.76 -2.55 38.91
C ARG A 249 -6.70 -1.42 39.34
N GLU A 250 -6.45 -0.82 40.48
CA GLU A 250 -7.22 0.31 41.01
C GLU A 250 -7.01 1.57 40.16
N GLU A 251 -5.74 1.94 39.89
CA GLU A 251 -5.39 3.07 39.02
C GLU A 251 -5.96 2.88 37.61
N PHE A 252 -5.89 1.66 37.08
CA PHE A 252 -6.49 1.31 35.79
C PHE A 252 -8.01 1.51 35.80
N GLY A 253 -8.70 1.01 36.84
CA GLY A 253 -10.15 1.17 37.02
C GLY A 253 -10.58 2.63 37.07
N GLN A 254 -9.91 3.46 37.88
CA GLN A 254 -10.17 4.89 38.00
C GLN A 254 -10.00 5.61 36.65
N ALA A 255 -8.94 5.30 35.89
CA ALA A 255 -8.72 5.87 34.58
C ALA A 255 -9.81 5.44 33.57
N GLN A 256 -10.30 4.18 33.62
CA GLN A 256 -11.41 3.71 32.80
C GLN A 256 -12.72 4.44 33.11
N GLU A 257 -13.09 4.59 34.38
CA GLU A 257 -14.29 5.33 34.80
C GLU A 257 -14.26 6.77 34.29
N ALA A 258 -13.11 7.44 34.39
CA ALA A 258 -12.94 8.79 33.90
C ALA A 258 -13.14 8.89 32.37
N LEU A 259 -12.82 7.85 31.59
CA LEU A 259 -13.10 7.78 30.16
C LEU A 259 -14.57 7.54 29.86
N VAL A 260 -15.25 6.66 30.61
CA VAL A 260 -16.66 6.28 30.38
C VAL A 260 -17.62 7.42 30.70
N ARG A 261 -17.42 8.16 31.79
CA ARG A 261 -18.23 9.33 32.18
C ARG A 261 -18.39 10.38 31.10
N ARG A 262 -17.52 10.38 30.07
CA ARG A 262 -17.51 11.34 28.96
C ARG A 262 -18.33 10.96 27.76
N GLY A 263 -19.04 9.84 27.82
CA GLY A 263 -20.06 9.42 26.85
C GLY A 263 -19.52 9.23 25.44
N ASN A 264 -19.71 8.04 24.95
CA ASN A 264 -19.53 7.69 23.54
C ASN A 264 -20.69 8.33 22.75
N ARG A 265 -20.58 9.59 22.35
CA ARG A 265 -21.49 10.17 21.37
C ARG A 265 -21.12 9.58 20.02
N ASN A 266 -21.61 8.37 19.74
CA ASN A 266 -21.70 7.86 18.36
C ASN A 266 -22.75 8.73 17.63
N LYS A 267 -22.41 9.97 17.33
CA LYS A 267 -23.11 10.72 16.30
C LYS A 267 -22.67 10.08 14.99
N VAL A 268 -23.62 9.42 14.32
CA VAL A 268 -23.52 9.15 12.89
C VAL A 268 -23.42 10.53 12.24
N THR A 269 -22.20 10.97 11.98
CA THR A 269 -21.98 12.19 11.21
C THR A 269 -22.37 11.88 9.78
N PRO A 270 -23.20 12.72 9.13
CA PRO A 270 -23.47 12.63 7.70
C PRO A 270 -22.16 12.52 6.95
N SER A 271 -22.15 11.79 5.84
CA SER A 271 -20.93 11.64 5.01
C SER A 271 -20.40 13.02 4.61
N GLU A 272 -19.26 13.40 5.18
CA GLU A 272 -18.62 14.69 4.88
C GLU A 272 -18.03 14.62 3.46
N PRO A 273 -18.45 15.48 2.52
CA PRO A 273 -17.99 15.44 1.14
C PRO A 273 -16.46 15.54 1.00
N PHE A 274 -15.82 16.36 1.83
CA PHE A 274 -14.37 16.61 1.80
C PHE A 274 -13.51 15.59 2.55
N ARG A 275 -14.14 14.57 3.15
CA ARG A 275 -13.41 13.60 3.98
C ARG A 275 -12.31 12.89 3.18
N GLY A 276 -11.05 13.03 3.63
CA GLY A 276 -9.88 12.43 3.03
C GLY A 276 -9.24 13.23 1.91
N LEU A 277 -9.91 14.26 1.38
CA LEU A 277 -9.38 15.15 0.33
C LEU A 277 -8.55 16.29 0.90
N LEU A 278 -8.90 16.79 2.11
CA LEU A 278 -8.25 17.95 2.72
C LEU A 278 -6.92 17.57 3.36
N LYS A 279 -5.86 18.31 3.00
CA LYS A 279 -4.50 18.15 3.52
C LYS A 279 -3.97 19.49 4.04
N CYS A 280 -3.14 19.41 5.07
CA CYS A 280 -2.39 20.55 5.57
C CYS A 280 -1.23 20.88 4.62
N GLY A 281 -1.10 22.12 4.15
CA GLY A 281 0.00 22.54 3.28
C GLY A 281 1.38 22.45 3.95
N ILE A 282 1.44 22.51 5.30
CA ILE A 282 2.68 22.46 6.07
C ILE A 282 3.13 21.02 6.35
N CYS A 283 2.27 20.19 6.96
CA CYS A 283 2.66 18.83 7.42
C CYS A 283 2.08 17.69 6.56
N GLY A 284 1.28 17.99 5.52
CA GLY A 284 0.68 17.00 4.63
C GLY A 284 -0.39 16.09 5.26
N LYS A 285 -0.67 16.21 6.57
CA LYS A 285 -1.71 15.39 7.24
C LYS A 285 -3.11 15.88 6.88
N ALA A 286 -4.07 14.95 6.98
CA ALA A 286 -5.47 15.28 6.77
C ALA A 286 -5.97 16.31 7.79
N LEU A 287 -6.92 17.15 7.39
CA LEU A 287 -7.64 18.04 8.29
C LEU A 287 -8.80 17.31 8.96
N ASP A 288 -9.00 17.61 10.25
CA ASP A 288 -10.16 17.14 11.02
C ASP A 288 -11.28 18.16 10.96
N ARG A 289 -12.51 17.67 10.78
CA ARG A 289 -13.72 18.47 10.94
C ARG A 289 -14.04 18.68 12.42
N ILE A 290 -14.34 19.90 12.79
CA ILE A 290 -14.83 20.29 14.10
C ILE A 290 -16.29 20.71 14.00
N ASP A 291 -17.17 19.92 14.63
CA ASP A 291 -18.60 20.19 14.66
C ASP A 291 -18.92 21.18 15.78
N CYS A 292 -19.29 22.40 15.39
CA CYS A 292 -19.77 23.48 16.23
C CYS A 292 -20.87 24.25 15.49
N LYS A 293 -21.31 25.38 16.02
CA LYS A 293 -22.33 26.25 15.37
C LYS A 293 -21.91 26.63 13.94
N ASN A 294 -20.65 26.98 13.74
CA ASN A 294 -20.01 27.16 12.43
C ASN A 294 -18.96 26.07 12.25
N PRO A 295 -19.25 24.95 11.56
CA PRO A 295 -18.31 23.88 11.36
C PRO A 295 -17.07 24.37 10.58
N TYR A 296 -15.89 23.87 10.97
CA TYR A 296 -14.64 24.21 10.31
C TYR A 296 -13.70 23.00 10.27
N PHE A 297 -12.73 23.09 9.38
CA PHE A 297 -11.64 22.12 9.29
C PHE A 297 -10.36 22.71 9.89
N ARG A 298 -9.55 21.88 10.54
CA ARG A 298 -8.27 22.27 11.09
C ARG A 298 -7.23 21.15 10.96
N CYS A 299 -5.97 21.52 10.92
CA CYS A 299 -4.90 20.55 10.91
C CYS A 299 -4.89 19.69 12.18
N VAL A 300 -4.77 18.37 12.02
CA VAL A 300 -4.66 17.43 13.14
C VAL A 300 -3.42 17.74 13.99
N THR A 301 -2.28 18.06 13.36
CA THR A 301 -1.05 18.44 14.08
C THR A 301 -1.28 19.69 14.93
N GLY A 302 -1.80 20.77 14.35
CA GLY A 302 -2.10 22.00 15.08
C GLY A 302 -3.10 21.85 16.22
N ARG A 303 -3.93 20.80 16.20
CA ARG A 303 -4.82 20.47 17.32
C ARG A 303 -4.06 19.96 18.53
N PHE A 304 -2.97 19.24 18.32
CA PHE A 304 -2.17 18.59 19.38
C PHE A 304 -0.86 19.34 19.70
N GLU A 305 -0.45 20.27 18.82
CA GLU A 305 0.69 21.17 18.98
C GLU A 305 0.24 22.61 18.70
N PRO A 306 -0.35 23.28 19.71
CA PRO A 306 -0.90 24.62 19.54
C PRO A 306 0.14 25.69 19.18
N ASP A 307 1.40 25.46 19.53
CA ASP A 307 2.52 26.37 19.27
C ASP A 307 3.17 26.13 17.88
N SER A 308 2.68 25.16 17.09
CA SER A 308 3.19 24.87 15.76
C SER A 308 2.53 25.74 14.68
N LEU A 309 3.22 25.98 13.57
CA LEU A 309 2.66 26.66 12.39
C LEU A 309 1.37 26.00 11.87
N CYS A 310 1.23 24.70 12.10
CA CYS A 310 0.00 23.96 11.76
C CYS A 310 -1.23 24.40 12.57
N ALA A 311 -1.07 25.11 13.69
CA ALA A 311 -2.19 25.61 14.49
C ALA A 311 -3.01 26.68 13.76
N GLU A 312 -2.37 27.42 12.86
CA GLU A 312 -3.00 28.45 12.03
C GLU A 312 -3.85 27.86 10.88
N ILE A 313 -3.58 26.61 10.50
CA ILE A 313 -4.30 25.94 9.41
C ILE A 313 -5.73 25.63 9.87
N ARG A 314 -6.62 26.52 9.50
CA ARG A 314 -8.04 26.44 9.78
C ARG A 314 -8.84 27.08 8.64
N ILE A 315 -9.95 26.44 8.24
CA ILE A 315 -10.85 26.97 7.23
C ILE A 315 -12.31 26.66 7.59
N GLU A 316 -13.21 27.63 7.43
CA GLU A 316 -14.63 27.40 7.64
C GLU A 316 -15.21 26.53 6.51
N ARG A 317 -16.14 25.65 6.88
CA ARG A 317 -16.77 24.75 5.90
C ARG A 317 -17.45 25.49 4.77
N LYS A 318 -18.19 26.57 5.08
CA LYS A 318 -18.90 27.36 4.09
C LYS A 318 -17.96 28.05 3.11
N GLU A 319 -16.89 28.64 3.62
CA GLU A 319 -15.83 29.28 2.82
C GLU A 319 -15.18 28.26 1.87
N LEU A 320 -14.80 27.08 2.38
CA LEU A 320 -14.24 26.00 1.57
C LEU A 320 -15.22 25.55 0.48
N GLU A 321 -16.49 25.31 0.82
CA GLU A 321 -17.53 24.91 -0.14
C GLU A 321 -17.68 25.93 -1.26
N GLN A 322 -17.73 27.23 -0.93
CA GLN A 322 -17.85 28.31 -1.91
C GLN A 322 -16.62 28.40 -2.81
N THR A 323 -15.41 28.34 -2.22
CA THR A 323 -14.16 28.44 -2.97
C THR A 323 -13.98 27.26 -3.93
N VAL A 324 -14.23 26.04 -3.44
CA VAL A 324 -14.12 24.85 -4.28
C VAL A 324 -15.18 24.85 -5.38
N LEU A 325 -16.42 25.27 -5.09
CA LEU A 325 -17.47 25.39 -6.09
C LEU A 325 -17.12 26.44 -7.18
N SER A 326 -16.59 27.59 -6.79
CA SER A 326 -16.16 28.63 -7.71
C SER A 326 -14.99 28.18 -8.58
N ALA A 327 -13.97 27.52 -7.99
CA ALA A 327 -12.84 26.97 -8.71
C ALA A 327 -13.29 25.87 -9.70
N LEU A 328 -14.22 25.03 -9.31
CA LEU A 328 -14.77 23.97 -10.15
C LEU A 328 -15.54 24.56 -11.35
N LYS A 329 -16.39 25.57 -11.13
CA LYS A 329 -17.10 26.25 -12.21
C LYS A 329 -16.14 26.92 -13.20
N TYR A 330 -15.13 27.59 -12.68
CA TYR A 330 -14.09 28.23 -13.51
C TYR A 330 -13.32 27.19 -14.33
N GLN A 331 -12.96 26.08 -13.73
CA GLN A 331 -12.25 25.02 -14.43
C GLN A 331 -13.11 24.35 -15.53
N ILE A 332 -14.40 24.14 -15.28
CA ILE A 332 -15.35 23.65 -16.29
C ILE A 332 -15.47 24.64 -17.44
N GLN A 333 -15.53 25.94 -17.15
CA GLN A 333 -15.60 27.00 -18.18
C GLN A 333 -14.33 27.00 -19.05
N LEU A 334 -13.14 26.94 -18.44
CA LEU A 334 -11.87 26.84 -19.17
C LEU A 334 -11.82 25.63 -20.10
N MET A 335 -12.34 24.50 -19.66
CA MET A 335 -12.41 23.28 -20.48
C MET A 335 -13.39 23.42 -21.65
N GLN A 336 -14.49 24.15 -21.45
CA GLN A 336 -15.46 24.44 -22.53
C GLN A 336 -14.89 25.43 -23.56
N GLU A 337 -14.17 26.44 -23.12
CA GLU A 337 -13.55 27.46 -24.01
C GLU A 337 -12.35 26.88 -24.80
N ASN A 338 -11.60 25.94 -24.21
CA ASN A 338 -10.46 25.29 -24.84
C ASN A 338 -10.82 24.05 -25.68
N LYS A 339 -12.08 23.86 -26.08
CA LYS A 339 -12.43 22.77 -27.00
C LYS A 339 -11.78 23.04 -28.36
N PRO A 340 -10.76 22.25 -28.78
CA PRO A 340 -10.29 22.31 -30.16
C PRO A 340 -11.40 21.78 -31.04
N SER A 341 -11.78 22.56 -32.06
CA SER A 341 -12.82 22.23 -33.04
C SER A 341 -12.49 21.04 -33.96
N ASP A 342 -11.36 20.32 -33.73
CA ASP A 342 -10.84 19.30 -34.65
C ASP A 342 -10.34 18.01 -33.98
N LYS A 343 -11.01 17.52 -32.90
CA LYS A 343 -10.55 16.33 -32.18
C LYS A 343 -10.84 14.99 -32.87
N SER A 344 -11.88 14.90 -33.72
CA SER A 344 -12.18 13.67 -34.46
C SER A 344 -11.11 13.33 -35.50
N GLY A 345 -10.37 14.35 -36.01
CA GLY A 345 -9.27 14.16 -36.94
C GLY A 345 -8.02 13.56 -36.31
N SER A 346 -7.69 13.92 -35.08
CA SER A 346 -6.43 13.45 -34.45
C SER A 346 -6.53 11.99 -34.00
N GLU A 347 -7.63 11.57 -33.39
CA GLU A 347 -7.85 10.16 -32.98
C GLU A 347 -7.89 9.22 -34.20
N THR A 348 -8.62 9.61 -35.24
CA THR A 348 -8.71 8.85 -36.49
C THR A 348 -7.33 8.73 -37.14
N THR A 349 -6.53 9.79 -37.13
CA THR A 349 -5.18 9.80 -37.67
C THR A 349 -4.24 8.90 -36.88
N ILE A 350 -4.30 8.92 -35.54
CA ILE A 350 -3.49 8.04 -34.68
C ILE A 350 -3.85 6.57 -34.92
N ARG A 351 -5.14 6.23 -35.00
CA ARG A 351 -5.60 4.86 -35.30
C ARG A 351 -5.15 4.40 -36.70
N GLN A 352 -5.24 5.23 -37.71
CA GLN A 352 -4.75 4.93 -39.07
C GLN A 352 -3.22 4.72 -39.07
N ASN A 353 -2.48 5.49 -38.30
CA ASN A 353 -1.03 5.30 -38.19
C ASN A 353 -0.69 3.99 -37.47
N LEU A 354 -1.43 3.62 -36.42
CA LEU A 354 -1.27 2.31 -35.76
C LEU A 354 -1.54 1.15 -36.72
N GLU A 355 -2.59 1.22 -37.54
CA GLU A 355 -2.87 0.19 -38.56
C GLU A 355 -1.76 0.09 -39.60
N LYS A 356 -1.18 1.22 -40.05
CA LYS A 356 -0.06 1.23 -40.97
C LYS A 356 1.18 0.56 -40.38
N ILE A 357 1.48 0.87 -39.11
CA ILE A 357 2.62 0.25 -38.40
C ILE A 357 2.41 -1.25 -38.25
N ASP A 358 1.19 -1.70 -37.88
CA ASP A 358 0.86 -3.13 -37.78
C ASP A 358 1.02 -3.84 -39.13
N GLY A 359 0.59 -3.20 -40.21
CA GLY A 359 0.80 -3.70 -41.56
C GLY A 359 2.28 -3.81 -41.96
N GLN A 360 3.12 -2.84 -41.56
CA GLN A 360 4.56 -2.88 -41.79
C GLN A 360 5.23 -3.97 -40.95
N MET A 361 4.89 -4.08 -39.68
CA MET A 361 5.37 -5.15 -38.80
C MET A 361 5.03 -6.54 -39.33
N GLY A 362 3.79 -6.72 -39.87
CA GLY A 362 3.38 -7.95 -40.52
C GLY A 362 4.26 -8.31 -41.73
N LYS A 363 4.61 -7.33 -42.58
CA LYS A 363 5.50 -7.54 -43.72
C LYS A 363 6.93 -7.93 -43.27
N TYR A 364 7.47 -7.31 -42.21
CA TYR A 364 8.79 -7.67 -41.69
C TYR A 364 8.82 -9.06 -41.07
N LYS A 365 7.75 -9.47 -40.34
CA LYS A 365 7.62 -10.84 -39.82
C LYS A 365 7.54 -11.87 -40.94
N SER A 366 6.77 -11.59 -42.02
CA SER A 366 6.70 -12.47 -43.20
C SER A 366 8.07 -12.56 -43.88
N ASN A 367 8.80 -11.44 -44.00
CA ASN A 367 10.15 -11.44 -44.57
C ASN A 367 11.12 -12.26 -43.73
N GLN A 368 11.03 -12.19 -42.41
CA GLN A 368 11.81 -13.02 -41.49
C GLN A 368 11.61 -14.51 -41.75
N MET A 369 10.37 -14.93 -42.03
CA MET A 369 10.04 -16.31 -42.36
C MET A 369 10.63 -16.72 -43.70
N ILE A 370 10.52 -15.87 -44.73
CA ILE A 370 11.12 -16.09 -46.04
C ILE A 370 12.65 -16.23 -45.93
N GLN A 371 13.33 -15.40 -45.13
CA GLN A 371 14.78 -15.52 -44.93
C GLN A 371 15.16 -16.82 -44.21
N PHE A 372 14.35 -17.28 -43.30
CA PHE A 372 14.52 -18.58 -42.63
C PHE A 372 14.37 -19.74 -43.61
N GLU A 373 13.37 -19.72 -44.50
CA GLU A 373 13.14 -20.73 -45.53
C GLU A 373 14.32 -20.76 -46.52
N ARG A 374 14.84 -19.59 -46.90
CA ARG A 374 16.01 -19.49 -47.79
C ARG A 374 17.26 -20.07 -47.15
N PHE A 375 17.46 -19.86 -45.86
CA PHE A 375 18.55 -20.45 -45.09
C PHE A 375 18.38 -21.96 -44.96
N ALA A 376 17.21 -22.45 -44.62
CA ALA A 376 16.90 -23.87 -44.51
C ALA A 376 17.02 -24.60 -45.83
N GLY A 377 16.73 -23.92 -46.95
CA GLY A 377 16.92 -24.42 -48.32
C GLY A 377 18.37 -24.31 -48.86
N GLY A 378 19.30 -23.80 -48.06
CA GLY A 378 20.72 -23.66 -48.48
C GLY A 378 20.99 -22.55 -49.49
N LEU A 379 20.04 -21.62 -49.71
CA LEU A 379 20.13 -20.51 -50.66
C LEU A 379 20.93 -19.32 -50.13
N ILE A 380 21.11 -19.22 -48.82
CA ILE A 380 21.92 -18.20 -48.14
C ILE A 380 22.78 -18.86 -47.05
N ASP A 381 23.99 -18.31 -46.83
CA ASP A 381 24.84 -18.81 -45.77
C ASP A 381 24.44 -18.32 -44.37
N ARG A 382 25.12 -18.86 -43.35
CA ARG A 382 24.82 -18.55 -41.95
C ARG A 382 25.08 -17.08 -41.61
N GLU A 383 26.13 -16.47 -42.17
CA GLU A 383 26.50 -15.09 -41.86
C GLU A 383 25.51 -14.10 -42.50
N GLN A 384 25.10 -14.35 -43.73
CA GLN A 384 24.06 -13.60 -44.42
C GLN A 384 22.71 -13.68 -43.69
N PHE A 385 22.34 -14.88 -43.25
CA PHE A 385 21.13 -15.06 -42.46
C PHE A 385 21.13 -14.28 -41.15
N ILE A 386 22.26 -14.31 -40.41
CA ILE A 386 22.40 -13.57 -39.14
C ILE A 386 22.32 -12.05 -39.39
N MET A 387 22.94 -11.56 -40.43
CA MET A 387 22.94 -10.14 -40.80
C MET A 387 21.54 -9.66 -41.16
N GLU A 388 20.82 -10.38 -42.02
CA GLU A 388 19.45 -10.04 -42.40
C GLU A 388 18.48 -10.15 -41.22
N LYS A 389 18.62 -11.18 -40.39
CA LYS A 389 17.84 -11.34 -39.17
C LYS A 389 18.01 -10.16 -38.19
N LYS A 390 19.27 -9.70 -38.02
CA LYS A 390 19.58 -8.54 -37.16
C LYS A 390 18.95 -7.27 -37.71
N LYS A 391 19.05 -7.02 -39.00
CA LYS A 391 18.46 -5.86 -39.67
C LYS A 391 16.94 -5.82 -39.55
N ILE A 392 16.27 -6.96 -39.76
CA ILE A 392 14.83 -7.08 -39.60
C ILE A 392 14.42 -6.86 -38.12
N ALA A 393 15.18 -7.39 -37.15
CA ALA A 393 14.92 -7.22 -35.75
C ALA A 393 15.04 -5.76 -35.30
N GLU A 394 16.04 -5.01 -35.81
CA GLU A 394 16.19 -3.58 -35.54
C GLU A 394 15.04 -2.76 -36.11
N GLN A 395 14.53 -3.10 -37.31
CA GLN A 395 13.38 -2.45 -37.90
C GLN A 395 12.09 -2.73 -37.14
N ILE A 396 11.88 -3.98 -36.70
CA ILE A 396 10.72 -4.34 -35.85
C ILE A 396 10.77 -3.61 -34.51
N SER A 397 11.96 -3.51 -33.88
CA SER A 397 12.14 -2.80 -32.63
C SER A 397 11.86 -1.29 -32.74
N ALA A 398 12.26 -0.66 -33.84
CA ALA A 398 11.96 0.75 -34.10
C ALA A 398 10.46 0.98 -34.28
N LEU A 399 9.78 0.13 -35.05
CA LEU A 399 8.33 0.21 -35.22
C LEU A 399 7.55 -0.09 -33.94
N GLN A 400 8.08 -0.96 -33.05
CA GLN A 400 7.49 -1.21 -31.74
C GLN A 400 7.58 0.02 -30.84
N ALA A 401 8.70 0.71 -30.83
CA ALA A 401 8.87 1.95 -30.06
C ALA A 401 7.92 3.05 -30.56
N GLU A 402 7.77 3.20 -31.88
CA GLU A 402 6.83 4.14 -32.48
C GLU A 402 5.36 3.78 -32.16
N LYS A 403 5.03 2.50 -32.19
CA LYS A 403 3.71 1.99 -31.81
C LYS A 403 3.40 2.27 -30.34
N GLU A 404 4.36 2.06 -29.42
CA GLU A 404 4.18 2.36 -27.99
C GLU A 404 3.95 3.85 -27.74
N GLU A 405 4.63 4.72 -28.47
CA GLU A 405 4.42 6.17 -28.35
C GLU A 405 3.05 6.59 -28.85
N LEU A 406 2.60 6.07 -30.00
CA LEU A 406 1.25 6.33 -30.54
C LEU A 406 0.16 5.76 -29.61
N PHE A 407 0.38 4.59 -28.99
CA PHE A 407 -0.53 4.04 -27.98
C PHE A 407 -0.63 4.95 -26.75
N ARG A 408 0.47 5.51 -26.31
CA ARG A 408 0.51 6.46 -25.19
C ARG A 408 -0.26 7.73 -25.53
N GLN A 409 -0.09 8.24 -26.76
CA GLN A 409 -0.87 9.38 -27.26
C GLN A 409 -2.36 9.06 -27.37
N LEU A 410 -2.72 7.88 -27.83
CA LEU A 410 -4.11 7.44 -27.90
C LEU A 410 -4.74 7.30 -26.51
N GLN A 411 -4.05 6.69 -25.56
CA GLN A 411 -4.49 6.60 -24.16
C GLN A 411 -4.69 7.98 -23.53
N ASN A 412 -3.82 8.94 -23.80
CA ASN A 412 -3.98 10.32 -23.35
C ASN A 412 -5.23 10.96 -23.96
N VAL A 413 -5.47 10.75 -25.26
CA VAL A 413 -6.68 11.25 -25.95
C VAL A 413 -7.93 10.56 -25.43
N GLU A 414 -7.91 9.24 -25.22
CA GLU A 414 -9.03 8.46 -24.66
C GLU A 414 -9.32 8.79 -23.20
N GLN A 415 -8.29 9.02 -22.37
CA GLN A 415 -8.45 9.49 -20.98
C GLN A 415 -9.07 10.89 -20.94
N LEU A 416 -8.65 11.77 -21.82
CA LEU A 416 -9.26 13.09 -21.96
C LEU A 416 -10.70 12.98 -22.48
N ALA A 417 -11.00 12.05 -23.40
CA ALA A 417 -12.34 11.81 -23.91
C ALA A 417 -13.25 11.13 -22.87
N GLN A 418 -12.76 10.17 -22.07
CA GLN A 418 -13.52 9.55 -20.97
C GLN A 418 -13.87 10.55 -19.86
N VAL A 419 -13.03 11.54 -19.62
CA VAL A 419 -13.34 12.67 -18.72
C VAL A 419 -14.38 13.60 -19.37
N GLU A 420 -14.41 13.69 -20.71
CA GLU A 420 -15.40 14.48 -21.49
C GLU A 420 -16.75 13.74 -21.65
N GLU A 421 -16.76 12.42 -21.79
CA GLU A 421 -18.00 11.61 -21.87
C GLU A 421 -18.68 11.43 -20.51
N HIS A 422 -17.93 11.47 -19.39
CA HIS A 422 -18.52 11.56 -18.06
C HIS A 422 -19.05 12.98 -17.84
N ASP A 423 -20.07 13.35 -18.63
CA ASP A 423 -21.13 14.32 -18.26
C ASP A 423 -20.66 15.63 -17.58
N LEU A 424 -19.53 16.25 -18.03
CA LEU A 424 -19.16 17.61 -17.57
C LEU A 424 -20.31 18.61 -17.81
N GLY A 425 -21.19 18.35 -18.79
CA GLY A 425 -22.42 19.10 -19.00
C GLY A 425 -23.41 18.99 -17.83
N ARG A 426 -23.46 17.85 -17.12
CA ARG A 426 -24.27 17.71 -15.90
C ARG A 426 -23.70 18.50 -14.73
N TYR A 427 -22.40 18.74 -14.73
CA TYR A 427 -21.73 19.47 -13.64
C TYR A 427 -21.72 21.01 -13.83
N ALA A 428 -22.11 21.50 -15.00
CA ALA A 428 -22.22 22.95 -15.25
C ALA A 428 -23.28 23.65 -14.38
N PHE A 429 -24.29 22.90 -13.90
CA PHE A 429 -25.38 23.38 -13.05
C PHE A 429 -25.30 22.87 -11.60
N VAL A 430 -24.11 22.47 -11.13
CA VAL A 430 -23.93 22.00 -9.75
C VAL A 430 -24.04 23.15 -8.78
N GLU A 431 -25.10 23.15 -7.97
CA GLU A 431 -25.28 24.08 -6.85
C GLU A 431 -24.73 23.52 -5.53
N THR A 432 -24.57 22.21 -5.42
CA THR A 432 -24.12 21.53 -4.20
C THR A 432 -23.02 20.51 -4.48
N LEU A 433 -21.97 20.50 -3.65
CA LEU A 433 -20.84 19.59 -3.76
C LEU A 433 -21.20 18.21 -3.19
N SER A 434 -21.31 17.19 -4.03
CA SER A 434 -21.42 15.80 -3.57
C SER A 434 -20.03 15.17 -3.40
N ARG A 435 -19.93 14.14 -2.54
CA ARG A 435 -18.69 13.42 -2.36
C ARG A 435 -18.20 12.72 -3.64
N GLU A 436 -19.14 12.15 -4.39
CA GLU A 436 -18.87 11.44 -5.65
C GLU A 436 -18.23 12.38 -6.68
N LEU A 437 -18.79 13.59 -6.80
CA LEU A 437 -18.25 14.63 -7.65
C LEU A 437 -16.82 15.03 -7.25
N LEU A 438 -16.61 15.31 -5.95
CA LEU A 438 -15.31 15.75 -5.46
C LEU A 438 -14.23 14.69 -5.65
N VAL A 439 -14.54 13.41 -5.38
CA VAL A 439 -13.58 12.29 -5.57
C VAL A 439 -13.28 12.04 -7.04
N ALA A 440 -14.27 12.25 -7.93
CA ALA A 440 -14.05 12.09 -9.37
C ALA A 440 -13.13 13.16 -9.95
N LEU A 441 -13.26 14.42 -9.50
CA LEU A 441 -12.59 15.56 -10.10
C LEU A 441 -11.34 16.05 -9.36
N ILE A 442 -11.22 15.77 -8.04
CA ILE A 442 -10.17 16.32 -7.18
C ILE A 442 -9.36 15.19 -6.54
N GLN A 443 -8.06 15.24 -6.72
CA GLN A 443 -7.11 14.33 -6.08
C GLN A 443 -6.88 14.70 -4.60
N GLU A 444 -6.58 15.97 -4.33
CA GLU A 444 -6.42 16.52 -2.99
C GLU A 444 -6.57 18.05 -2.98
N ILE A 445 -6.90 18.57 -1.81
CA ILE A 445 -7.00 20.02 -1.54
C ILE A 445 -6.04 20.34 -0.41
N ARG A 446 -5.08 21.23 -0.63
CA ARG A 446 -4.12 21.67 0.37
C ARG A 446 -4.50 23.06 0.89
N ILE A 447 -4.52 23.20 2.21
CA ILE A 447 -4.80 24.47 2.88
C ILE A 447 -3.49 25.01 3.46
N GLN A 448 -3.09 26.22 3.03
CA GLN A 448 -1.91 26.94 3.51
C GLN A 448 -2.25 27.86 4.70
N SER A 449 -1.22 28.39 5.37
CA SER A 449 -1.39 29.26 6.55
C SER A 449 -2.00 30.65 6.23
N ASP A 450 -1.86 31.10 5.01
CA ASP A 450 -2.40 32.35 4.50
C ASP A 450 -3.80 32.24 3.87
N HIS A 451 -4.55 31.18 4.22
CA HIS A 451 -5.84 30.82 3.64
C HIS A 451 -5.82 30.52 2.13
N VAL A 452 -4.65 30.35 1.53
CA VAL A 452 -4.55 29.89 0.15
C VAL A 452 -4.96 28.43 0.07
N ILE A 453 -5.83 28.13 -0.89
CA ILE A 453 -6.36 26.79 -1.16
C ILE A 453 -5.78 26.32 -2.49
N GLU A 454 -4.95 25.30 -2.45
CA GLU A 454 -4.42 24.64 -3.62
C GLU A 454 -5.28 23.40 -3.93
N ILE A 455 -5.82 23.34 -5.14
CA ILE A 455 -6.63 22.20 -5.58
C ILE A 455 -5.86 21.41 -6.63
N ASN A 456 -5.53 20.18 -6.32
CA ASN A 456 -4.93 19.25 -7.27
C ASN A 456 -6.06 18.46 -7.95
N TRP A 457 -6.23 18.68 -9.24
CA TRP A 457 -7.27 18.05 -10.04
C TRP A 457 -6.84 16.65 -10.49
N ASN A 458 -7.81 15.74 -10.70
CA ASN A 458 -7.57 14.40 -11.27
C ASN A 458 -7.34 14.42 -12.80
N PHE A 459 -7.55 15.56 -13.42
CA PHE A 459 -7.34 15.80 -14.85
C PHE A 459 -6.32 16.93 -15.03
N ARG A 460 -5.56 16.87 -16.09
CA ARG A 460 -4.63 17.91 -16.53
C ARG A 460 -5.19 18.67 -17.70
#